data_cd9f790b424f243a9201c77d7b5beb69
#
_entry.id   cd9f790b424f243a9201c77d7b5beb69
#
_cell.length_a   1.000
_cell.length_b   1.000
_cell.length_c   1.000
_cell.angle_alpha   90.00
_cell.angle_beta   90.00
_cell.angle_gamma   90.00
#
_symmetry.space_group_name_H-M   'P 1'
#
loop_
_entity.id
_entity.type
_entity.pdbx_description
1 polymer ?
#
loop_
_entity_poly.entity_id
_entity_poly.type
_entity_poly.pdbx_seq_one_letter_code
_entity_poly.pdbx_strand_id
1 'polypeptide(L)'
;MMKINGKTLPSLEVFPSMMTVADCAVARSNKLGAGHGEAKFYVGSKDIMHQFFGPPGFTAECFMLKEDLLFYMQAIKNEYLHPSQPYAKSESMPYLWNERLAFVQQQPDVIFFRMDDQPQIQGPRGYLNSQDAGYALLRQLALPLVSYVYVEKVGDAESPLFYWKLFVDFDTIWENQHTPLVFRYGKKSNDTDNIPVEVSGTPAASPSLRVRKGQSRYREQLLEQCRFCPFTMVSDDRLLIASHIKPWAVCSDDEKLDPFNGYMLTPLYDKLFDKGFITFTETRHVILSEFLSPLTWRQLKLKSNMYLPSLPMDDRRAAYLQFHQQSVFKGSFSSLLAE
;
A
#
# COMPACT_ATOMS: atom_id res chain seq x y z
N MET A 1 17.83 -1.16 3.54
CA MET A 1 19.14 -1.36 2.87
C MET A 1 18.95 -2.35 1.74
N MET A 2 19.30 -1.96 0.54
CA MET A 2 19.21 -2.77 -0.67
C MET A 2 20.59 -3.32 -1.03
N LYS A 3 20.66 -4.55 -1.56
CA LYS A 3 21.92 -5.13 -2.06
C LYS A 3 21.82 -5.36 -3.56
N ILE A 4 22.73 -4.75 -4.31
CA ILE A 4 22.82 -4.90 -5.77
C ILE A 4 24.26 -5.25 -6.12
N ASN A 5 24.45 -6.34 -6.86
CA ASN A 5 25.77 -6.81 -7.30
C ASN A 5 26.81 -6.88 -6.14
N GLY A 6 26.37 -7.36 -4.98
CA GLY A 6 27.21 -7.48 -3.79
C GLY A 6 27.49 -6.17 -3.02
N LYS A 7 27.06 -5.02 -3.53
CA LYS A 7 27.16 -3.73 -2.83
C LYS A 7 25.89 -3.46 -2.06
N THR A 8 26.04 -2.99 -0.82
CA THR A 8 24.91 -2.52 -0.01
C THR A 8 24.68 -1.04 -0.30
N LEU A 9 23.49 -0.70 -0.75
CA LEU A 9 23.06 0.66 -1.01
C LEU A 9 22.17 1.12 0.16
N PRO A 10 22.60 2.10 0.97
CA PRO A 10 21.77 2.68 2.00
C PRO A 10 20.59 3.44 1.36
N SER A 11 19.45 3.42 2.01
CA SER A 11 18.32 4.29 1.72
C SER A 11 18.65 5.71 2.18
N LEU A 12 18.56 6.69 1.31
CA LEU A 12 18.82 8.09 1.60
C LEU A 12 17.50 8.84 1.81
N GLU A 13 16.61 8.72 0.84
CA GLU A 13 15.35 9.43 0.82
C GLU A 13 14.33 8.67 -0.02
N VAL A 14 13.07 8.71 0.37
CA VAL A 14 11.97 8.20 -0.45
C VAL A 14 11.23 9.38 -1.06
N PHE A 15 10.89 9.29 -2.34
CA PHE A 15 10.03 10.29 -2.97
C PHE A 15 8.77 10.48 -2.12
N PRO A 16 8.41 11.71 -1.75
CA PRO A 16 7.41 11.96 -0.69
C PRO A 16 6.01 11.44 -1.00
N SER A 17 5.78 11.00 -2.23
CA SER A 17 4.51 10.39 -2.62
C SER A 17 4.69 9.30 -3.67
N MET A 18 3.79 8.30 -3.65
CA MET A 18 3.67 7.33 -4.72
C MET A 18 2.80 7.89 -5.84
N MET A 19 3.23 7.70 -7.09
CA MET A 19 2.52 8.18 -8.27
C MET A 19 1.68 7.06 -8.86
N THR A 20 0.39 7.29 -9.03
CA THR A 20 -0.47 6.41 -9.85
C THR A 20 -0.12 6.63 -11.32
N VAL A 21 0.03 5.53 -12.07
CA VAL A 21 0.25 5.60 -13.50
C VAL A 21 -1.01 6.13 -14.17
N ALA A 22 -0.93 7.33 -14.72
CA ALA A 22 -2.02 7.95 -15.46
C ALA A 22 -2.14 7.32 -16.85
N ASP A 23 -3.34 7.32 -17.42
CA ASP A 23 -3.58 6.78 -18.77
C ASP A 23 -2.78 7.52 -19.85
N CYS A 24 -2.48 8.80 -19.65
CA CYS A 24 -1.63 9.58 -20.54
C CYS A 24 -0.14 9.19 -20.50
N ALA A 25 0.31 8.50 -19.45
CA ALA A 25 1.70 8.03 -19.33
C ALA A 25 1.98 6.75 -20.13
N VAL A 26 0.97 6.10 -20.65
CA VAL A 26 1.10 4.85 -21.43
C VAL A 26 1.70 5.12 -22.80
N ALA A 27 2.68 4.29 -23.22
CA ALA A 27 3.28 4.39 -24.55
C ALA A 27 2.25 4.18 -25.65
N ARG A 28 2.39 4.91 -26.78
CA ARG A 28 1.44 4.81 -27.90
C ARG A 28 1.30 3.40 -28.45
N SER A 29 2.40 2.67 -28.60
CA SER A 29 2.41 1.26 -29.05
C SER A 29 1.66 0.33 -28.12
N ASN A 30 1.50 0.73 -26.88
CA ASN A 30 0.93 -0.04 -25.80
C ASN A 30 -0.32 0.61 -25.20
N LYS A 31 -0.92 1.53 -25.91
CA LYS A 31 -1.99 2.41 -25.45
C LYS A 31 -3.20 1.60 -24.94
N LEU A 32 -3.19 1.29 -23.67
CA LEU A 32 -4.29 0.63 -22.97
C LEU A 32 -5.26 1.64 -22.35
N GLY A 33 -4.76 2.83 -21.97
CA GLY A 33 -5.59 3.92 -21.45
C GLY A 33 -6.31 4.69 -22.56
N ALA A 34 -7.31 5.47 -22.16
CA ALA A 34 -8.10 6.33 -23.04
C ALA A 34 -7.42 7.64 -23.42
N GLY A 35 -6.32 8.00 -22.76
CA GLY A 35 -5.61 9.27 -22.96
C GLY A 35 -4.83 9.38 -24.25
N HIS A 36 -4.27 10.57 -24.48
CA HIS A 36 -3.53 10.88 -25.71
C HIS A 36 -2.10 10.31 -25.73
N GLY A 37 -1.71 9.53 -24.72
CA GLY A 37 -0.46 8.77 -24.72
C GLY A 37 0.80 9.63 -24.64
N GLU A 38 0.83 10.65 -23.79
CA GLU A 38 2.06 11.36 -23.48
C GLU A 38 3.04 10.42 -22.79
N ALA A 39 4.31 10.46 -23.27
CA ALA A 39 5.35 9.58 -22.80
C ALA A 39 6.04 10.07 -21.51
N LYS A 40 5.32 10.75 -20.63
CA LYS A 40 5.88 11.45 -19.47
C LYS A 40 5.23 10.99 -18.17
N PHE A 41 5.99 10.98 -17.09
CA PHE A 41 5.42 11.00 -15.76
C PHE A 41 5.18 12.43 -15.30
N TYR A 42 4.03 12.65 -14.67
CA TYR A 42 3.66 13.92 -14.08
C TYR A 42 3.93 13.87 -12.57
N VAL A 43 4.67 14.87 -12.10
CA VAL A 43 4.88 15.12 -10.68
C VAL A 43 4.06 16.33 -10.29
N GLY A 44 3.34 16.25 -9.16
CA GLY A 44 2.41 17.30 -8.74
C GLY A 44 3.08 18.67 -8.51
N SER A 45 4.34 18.66 -8.05
CA SER A 45 5.15 19.86 -7.82
C SER A 45 6.52 19.72 -8.46
N LYS A 46 6.89 20.65 -9.33
CA LYS A 46 8.24 20.70 -9.90
C LYS A 46 9.32 20.99 -8.86
N ASP A 47 8.99 21.73 -7.81
CA ASP A 47 9.93 22.08 -6.75
C ASP A 47 10.29 20.84 -5.93
N ILE A 48 9.30 20.01 -5.56
CA ILE A 48 9.52 18.71 -4.91
C ILE A 48 10.33 17.77 -5.82
N MET A 49 10.02 17.74 -7.12
CA MET A 49 10.74 16.95 -8.09
C MET A 49 12.22 17.37 -8.16
N HIS A 50 12.50 18.68 -8.23
CA HIS A 50 13.87 19.20 -8.28
C HIS A 50 14.62 18.99 -6.97
N GLN A 51 13.98 19.11 -5.83
CA GLN A 51 14.59 18.79 -4.53
C GLN A 51 15.01 17.32 -4.43
N PHE A 52 14.19 16.43 -4.96
CA PHE A 52 14.43 14.99 -4.88
C PHE A 52 15.44 14.50 -5.93
N PHE A 53 15.23 14.80 -7.21
CA PHE A 53 16.05 14.26 -8.30
C PHE A 53 17.28 15.09 -8.61
N GLY A 54 17.22 16.40 -8.42
CA GLY A 54 18.31 17.32 -8.73
C GLY A 54 17.82 18.65 -9.30
N PRO A 55 18.72 19.63 -9.53
CA PRO A 55 18.35 20.95 -10.03
C PRO A 55 17.68 20.87 -11.40
N PRO A 56 16.98 21.93 -11.83
CA PRO A 56 16.37 21.99 -13.16
C PRO A 56 17.32 21.59 -14.29
N GLY A 57 16.85 20.70 -15.17
CA GLY A 57 17.63 20.10 -16.24
C GLY A 57 18.44 18.87 -15.82
N PHE A 58 18.14 18.25 -14.68
CA PHE A 58 18.82 17.05 -14.22
C PHE A 58 18.62 15.85 -15.17
N THR A 59 19.59 14.94 -15.13
CA THR A 59 19.49 13.55 -15.59
C THR A 59 19.78 12.64 -14.41
N ALA A 60 18.84 11.81 -14.03
CA ALA A 60 18.91 10.90 -12.89
C ALA A 60 19.19 9.47 -13.34
N GLU A 61 20.20 8.82 -12.75
CA GLU A 61 20.51 7.41 -12.98
C GLU A 61 19.54 6.53 -12.15
N CYS A 62 18.72 5.79 -12.86
CA CYS A 62 17.62 5.01 -12.29
C CYS A 62 17.82 3.52 -12.52
N PHE A 63 17.17 2.72 -11.70
CA PHE A 63 17.09 1.27 -11.93
C PHE A 63 15.81 0.66 -11.37
N MET A 64 15.47 -0.51 -11.90
CA MET A 64 14.43 -1.42 -11.42
C MET A 64 15.04 -2.81 -11.20
N LEU A 65 14.38 -3.60 -10.35
CA LEU A 65 14.73 -5.01 -10.13
C LEU A 65 13.77 -5.90 -10.92
N LYS A 66 14.32 -6.89 -11.62
CA LYS A 66 13.53 -7.92 -12.31
C LYS A 66 12.59 -8.64 -11.37
N GLU A 67 13.05 -8.95 -10.16
CA GLU A 67 12.24 -9.61 -9.13
C GLU A 67 10.98 -8.82 -8.79
N ASP A 68 11.10 -7.49 -8.61
CA ASP A 68 9.95 -6.63 -8.35
C ASP A 68 8.98 -6.57 -9.52
N LEU A 69 9.50 -6.53 -10.76
CA LEU A 69 8.66 -6.57 -11.95
C LEU A 69 7.94 -7.90 -12.10
N LEU A 70 8.57 -9.02 -11.76
CA LEU A 70 7.92 -10.34 -11.75
C LEU A 70 6.83 -10.39 -10.69
N PHE A 71 7.10 -9.86 -9.49
CA PHE A 71 6.09 -9.74 -8.44
C PHE A 71 4.92 -8.87 -8.89
N TYR A 72 5.20 -7.69 -9.47
CA TYR A 72 4.17 -6.82 -10.04
C TYR A 72 3.33 -7.53 -11.09
N MET A 73 3.95 -8.27 -12.03
CA MET A 73 3.23 -9.00 -13.07
C MET A 73 2.31 -10.08 -12.52
N GLN A 74 2.69 -10.73 -11.40
CA GLN A 74 1.81 -11.68 -10.73
C GLN A 74 0.65 -10.97 -10.01
N ALA A 75 0.93 -9.89 -9.32
CA ALA A 75 -0.08 -9.12 -8.59
C ALA A 75 -1.13 -8.49 -9.54
N ILE A 76 -0.69 -7.96 -10.70
CA ILE A 76 -1.57 -7.31 -11.68
C ILE A 76 -2.29 -8.29 -12.62
N LYS A 77 -2.00 -9.59 -12.53
CA LYS A 77 -2.53 -10.62 -13.44
C LYS A 77 -4.04 -10.55 -13.59
N ASN A 78 -4.75 -10.43 -12.48
CA ASN A 78 -6.21 -10.41 -12.49
C ASN A 78 -6.78 -9.20 -13.24
N GLU A 79 -6.12 -8.05 -13.15
CA GLU A 79 -6.53 -6.85 -13.89
C GLU A 79 -6.28 -6.98 -15.39
N TYR A 80 -5.24 -7.71 -15.82
CA TYR A 80 -5.05 -8.05 -17.24
C TYR A 80 -6.12 -9.00 -17.75
N LEU A 81 -6.52 -10.01 -16.95
CA LEU A 81 -7.51 -11.01 -17.36
C LEU A 81 -8.95 -10.52 -17.28
N HIS A 82 -9.24 -9.66 -16.30
CA HIS A 82 -10.57 -9.15 -15.97
C HIS A 82 -10.49 -7.65 -15.65
N PRO A 83 -10.32 -6.80 -16.68
CA PRO A 83 -10.11 -5.37 -16.49
C PRO A 83 -11.22 -4.68 -15.68
N SER A 84 -10.87 -4.00 -14.61
CA SER A 84 -11.80 -3.19 -13.80
C SER A 84 -11.93 -1.76 -14.31
N GLN A 85 -11.02 -1.31 -15.17
CA GLN A 85 -10.98 0.03 -15.75
C GLN A 85 -11.34 -0.01 -17.24
N PRO A 86 -11.85 1.10 -17.80
CA PRO A 86 -12.21 1.19 -19.23
C PRO A 86 -10.96 1.39 -20.10
N TYR A 87 -10.16 0.35 -20.23
CA TYR A 87 -8.97 0.39 -21.10
C TYR A 87 -9.36 0.38 -22.58
N ALA A 88 -8.62 1.15 -23.39
CA ALA A 88 -8.88 1.26 -24.82
C ALA A 88 -8.69 -0.04 -25.61
N LYS A 89 -7.93 -1.00 -25.10
CA LYS A 89 -7.66 -2.31 -25.71
C LYS A 89 -7.94 -3.46 -24.75
N SER A 90 -9.03 -3.37 -24.00
CA SER A 90 -9.39 -4.37 -22.98
C SER A 90 -9.46 -5.80 -23.52
N GLU A 91 -9.95 -6.00 -24.74
CA GLU A 91 -10.08 -7.32 -25.38
C GLU A 91 -8.73 -8.01 -25.63
N SER A 92 -7.66 -7.25 -25.85
CA SER A 92 -6.32 -7.80 -26.08
C SER A 92 -5.49 -7.99 -24.81
N MET A 93 -5.92 -7.45 -23.68
CA MET A 93 -5.14 -7.48 -22.42
C MET A 93 -4.80 -8.88 -21.90
N PRO A 94 -5.69 -9.90 -21.96
CA PRO A 94 -5.35 -11.24 -21.53
C PRO A 94 -4.15 -11.85 -22.26
N TYR A 95 -4.03 -11.59 -23.57
CA TYR A 95 -2.90 -12.07 -24.38
C TYR A 95 -1.60 -11.31 -24.06
N LEU A 96 -1.70 -10.04 -23.77
CA LEU A 96 -0.56 -9.20 -23.42
C LEU A 96 0.10 -9.61 -22.09
N TRP A 97 -0.64 -10.17 -21.15
CA TRP A 97 -0.07 -10.58 -19.87
C TRP A 97 1.05 -11.62 -20.03
N ASN A 98 0.79 -12.68 -20.81
CA ASN A 98 1.78 -13.73 -21.04
C ASN A 98 3.02 -13.20 -21.79
N GLU A 99 2.81 -12.38 -22.81
CA GLU A 99 3.89 -11.76 -23.60
C GLU A 99 4.81 -10.91 -22.69
N ARG A 100 4.20 -10.05 -21.87
CA ARG A 100 4.93 -9.15 -20.97
C ARG A 100 5.65 -9.87 -19.85
N LEU A 101 5.01 -10.90 -19.28
CA LEU A 101 5.66 -11.74 -18.28
C LEU A 101 6.90 -12.44 -18.86
N ALA A 102 6.79 -13.04 -20.04
CA ALA A 102 7.91 -13.67 -20.72
C ALA A 102 9.04 -12.66 -21.04
N PHE A 103 8.68 -11.43 -21.43
CA PHE A 103 9.64 -10.38 -21.68
C PHE A 103 10.39 -9.94 -20.42
N VAL A 104 9.68 -9.82 -19.28
CA VAL A 104 10.32 -9.50 -17.98
C VAL A 104 11.26 -10.62 -17.53
N GLN A 105 10.91 -11.89 -17.76
CA GLN A 105 11.78 -13.02 -17.41
C GLN A 105 13.13 -13.01 -18.12
N GLN A 106 13.17 -12.43 -19.32
CA GLN A 106 14.40 -12.32 -20.12
C GLN A 106 15.28 -11.11 -19.74
N GLN A 107 14.79 -10.19 -18.91
CA GLN A 107 15.55 -9.02 -18.49
C GLN A 107 16.70 -9.39 -17.54
N PRO A 108 17.77 -8.57 -17.47
CA PRO A 108 18.79 -8.70 -16.43
C PRO A 108 18.19 -8.46 -15.04
N ASP A 109 18.86 -8.94 -13.98
CA ASP A 109 18.36 -8.82 -12.61
C ASP A 109 18.20 -7.37 -12.15
N VAL A 110 19.06 -6.48 -12.65
CA VAL A 110 19.00 -5.03 -12.46
C VAL A 110 18.89 -4.35 -13.83
N ILE A 111 17.85 -3.55 -13.99
CA ILE A 111 17.54 -2.86 -15.26
C ILE A 111 17.80 -1.38 -15.04
N PHE A 112 18.90 -0.88 -15.62
CA PHE A 112 19.27 0.54 -15.54
C PHE A 112 18.59 1.36 -16.63
N PHE A 113 18.28 2.62 -16.30
CA PHE A 113 17.77 3.62 -17.23
C PHE A 113 17.98 5.02 -16.65
N ARG A 114 17.89 6.03 -17.50
CA ARG A 114 17.99 7.43 -17.08
C ARG A 114 16.60 8.07 -17.12
N MET A 115 16.39 9.04 -16.24
CA MET A 115 15.22 9.92 -16.24
C MET A 115 15.69 11.36 -16.34
N ASP A 116 15.13 12.06 -17.30
CA ASP A 116 15.43 13.46 -17.55
C ASP A 116 14.32 14.38 -17.05
N ASP A 117 14.70 15.51 -16.47
CA ASP A 117 13.80 16.63 -16.29
C ASP A 117 13.35 17.12 -17.67
N GLN A 118 12.03 17.17 -17.86
CA GLN A 118 11.47 17.79 -19.05
C GLN A 118 10.88 19.14 -18.68
N PRO A 119 11.67 20.24 -18.84
CA PRO A 119 11.24 21.56 -18.43
C PRO A 119 9.95 22.01 -19.10
N GLN A 120 9.05 22.59 -18.29
CA GLN A 120 7.85 23.25 -18.79
C GLN A 120 7.94 24.73 -18.48
N ILE A 121 7.62 25.57 -19.47
CA ILE A 121 7.69 27.03 -19.35
C ILE A 121 6.66 27.56 -18.38
N GLN A 122 5.48 26.90 -18.30
CA GLN A 122 4.38 27.36 -17.47
C GLN A 122 3.82 26.25 -16.56
N GLY A 123 3.40 26.64 -15.37
CA GLY A 123 2.70 25.81 -14.41
C GLY A 123 3.59 25.18 -13.32
N PRO A 124 2.97 24.70 -12.24
CA PRO A 124 3.66 24.17 -11.06
C PRO A 124 4.09 22.72 -11.19
N ARG A 125 3.67 22.01 -12.25
CA ARG A 125 3.91 20.58 -12.43
C ARG A 125 5.32 20.28 -12.92
N GLY A 126 5.92 19.21 -12.40
CA GLY A 126 7.13 18.62 -12.93
C GLY A 126 6.82 17.52 -13.94
N TYR A 127 7.76 17.28 -14.86
CA TYR A 127 7.63 16.24 -15.87
C TYR A 127 8.94 15.46 -15.98
N LEU A 128 8.80 14.13 -15.90
CA LEU A 128 9.91 13.19 -16.09
C LEU A 128 9.72 12.44 -17.39
N ASN A 129 10.78 12.31 -18.16
CA ASN A 129 10.78 11.57 -19.41
C ASN A 129 12.11 10.80 -19.60
N SER A 130 12.10 9.84 -20.52
CA SER A 130 13.30 9.10 -20.92
C SER A 130 13.13 8.49 -22.29
N GLN A 131 14.24 8.25 -22.97
CA GLN A 131 14.32 7.49 -24.22
C GLN A 131 14.86 6.06 -23.99
N ASP A 132 15.23 5.72 -22.76
CA ASP A 132 15.87 4.46 -22.45
C ASP A 132 14.91 3.28 -22.45
N ALA A 133 15.43 2.11 -22.81
CA ALA A 133 14.65 0.87 -22.91
C ALA A 133 14.02 0.45 -21.55
N GLY A 134 14.71 0.69 -20.42
CA GLY A 134 14.16 0.41 -19.08
C GLY A 134 12.93 1.26 -18.78
N TYR A 135 12.93 2.52 -19.16
CA TYR A 135 11.75 3.37 -19.02
C TYR A 135 10.62 2.93 -19.96
N ALA A 136 10.93 2.55 -21.18
CA ALA A 136 9.96 2.01 -22.13
C ALA A 136 9.32 0.72 -21.57
N LEU A 137 10.12 -0.15 -20.96
CA LEU A 137 9.63 -1.37 -20.27
C LEU A 137 8.67 -1.02 -19.15
N LEU A 138 9.05 -0.13 -18.23
CA LEU A 138 8.17 0.31 -17.14
C LEU A 138 6.81 0.77 -17.67
N ARG A 139 6.79 1.56 -18.72
CA ARG A 139 5.58 2.07 -19.36
C ARG A 139 4.77 0.99 -20.08
N GLN A 140 5.43 -0.05 -20.60
CA GLN A 140 4.75 -1.18 -21.22
C GLN A 140 4.04 -2.07 -20.21
N LEU A 141 4.63 -2.25 -19.03
CA LEU A 141 4.09 -3.14 -17.99
C LEU A 141 2.98 -2.48 -17.18
N ALA A 142 3.17 -1.19 -16.84
CA ALA A 142 2.28 -0.48 -15.93
C ALA A 142 0.88 -0.31 -16.52
N LEU A 143 -0.14 -0.82 -15.83
CA LEU A 143 -1.52 -0.56 -16.17
C LEU A 143 -1.96 0.80 -15.62
N PRO A 144 -2.55 1.66 -16.45
CA PRO A 144 -3.05 2.96 -16.00
C PRO A 144 -4.10 2.82 -14.89
N LEU A 145 -4.16 3.81 -14.01
CA LEU A 145 -5.17 4.00 -12.96
C LEU A 145 -5.13 2.99 -11.80
N VAL A 146 -4.50 1.83 -11.97
CA VAL A 146 -4.42 0.77 -10.95
C VAL A 146 -2.99 0.46 -10.51
N SER A 147 -2.00 1.07 -11.15
CA SER A 147 -0.58 0.89 -10.80
C SER A 147 -0.02 2.12 -10.14
N TYR A 148 0.84 1.89 -9.16
CA TYR A 148 1.63 2.92 -8.49
C TYR A 148 3.09 2.79 -8.84
N VAL A 149 3.77 3.92 -8.80
CA VAL A 149 5.22 4.02 -8.91
C VAL A 149 5.78 4.49 -7.57
N TYR A 150 6.70 3.74 -7.03
CA TYR A 150 7.51 4.10 -5.88
C TYR A 150 8.93 4.42 -6.33
N VAL A 151 9.52 5.48 -5.78
CA VAL A 151 10.90 5.88 -6.08
C VAL A 151 11.65 6.14 -4.79
N GLU A 152 12.84 5.57 -4.68
CA GLU A 152 13.73 5.72 -3.54
C GLU A 152 15.14 6.13 -4.01
N LYS A 153 15.68 7.16 -3.38
CA LYS A 153 17.07 7.58 -3.55
C LYS A 153 17.96 6.71 -2.68
N VAL A 154 18.94 6.05 -3.29
CA VAL A 154 19.80 5.08 -2.60
C VAL A 154 21.27 5.31 -2.94
N GLY A 155 22.16 4.79 -2.10
CA GLY A 155 23.61 4.78 -2.36
C GLY A 155 24.34 5.96 -1.75
N ASP A 156 25.19 6.60 -2.53
CA ASP A 156 26.00 7.75 -2.10
C ASP A 156 25.22 9.06 -2.28
N ALA A 157 25.29 9.95 -1.30
CA ALA A 157 24.60 11.24 -1.34
C ALA A 157 25.13 12.17 -2.46
N GLU A 158 26.43 12.06 -2.82
CA GLU A 158 27.01 12.86 -3.89
C GLU A 158 26.70 12.31 -5.30
N SER A 159 26.44 11.00 -5.41
CA SER A 159 26.11 10.34 -6.67
C SER A 159 25.01 9.28 -6.44
N PRO A 160 23.78 9.72 -6.13
CA PRO A 160 22.71 8.81 -5.78
C PRO A 160 22.18 8.06 -7.01
N LEU A 161 21.70 6.85 -6.76
CA LEU A 161 20.89 6.10 -7.70
C LEU A 161 19.43 6.17 -7.28
N PHE A 162 18.52 6.10 -8.23
CA PHE A 162 17.08 6.13 -7.99
C PHE A 162 16.46 4.78 -8.31
N TYR A 163 16.00 4.10 -7.28
CA TYR A 163 15.29 2.83 -7.40
C TYR A 163 13.82 3.06 -7.69
N TRP A 164 13.32 2.44 -8.76
CA TRP A 164 11.94 2.51 -9.20
C TRP A 164 11.25 1.17 -9.02
N LYS A 165 10.06 1.19 -8.46
CA LYS A 165 9.24 -0.01 -8.24
C LYS A 165 7.81 0.22 -8.67
N LEU A 166 7.24 -0.78 -9.37
CA LEU A 166 5.81 -0.85 -9.67
C LEU A 166 5.09 -1.72 -8.66
N PHE A 167 3.87 -1.35 -8.31
CA PHE A 167 2.95 -2.16 -7.52
C PHE A 167 1.49 -1.78 -7.82
N VAL A 168 0.53 -2.53 -7.29
CA VAL A 168 -0.87 -2.41 -7.63
C VAL A 168 -1.71 -1.77 -6.52
N ASP A 169 -2.73 -1.02 -6.93
CA ASP A 169 -3.59 -0.21 -6.05
C ASP A 169 -4.41 -1.06 -5.07
N PHE A 170 -4.86 -2.22 -5.52
CA PHE A 170 -5.76 -3.07 -4.75
C PHE A 170 -5.01 -4.10 -3.86
N ASP A 171 -3.70 -4.03 -3.81
CA ASP A 171 -2.90 -4.91 -2.97
C ASP A 171 -2.76 -4.29 -1.57
N THR A 172 -3.68 -4.68 -0.68
CA THR A 172 -3.75 -4.18 0.70
C THR A 172 -2.50 -4.49 1.54
N ILE A 173 -1.64 -5.40 1.09
CA ILE A 173 -0.36 -5.72 1.75
C ILE A 173 0.53 -4.47 1.83
N TRP A 174 0.42 -3.57 0.86
CA TRP A 174 1.21 -2.36 0.78
C TRP A 174 0.72 -1.23 1.69
N GLU A 175 -0.54 -1.21 2.05
CA GLU A 175 -1.10 -0.22 3.01
C GLU A 175 -0.41 -0.30 4.39
N ASN A 176 0.17 -1.45 4.72
CA ASN A 176 0.79 -1.71 6.02
C ASN A 176 2.33 -1.63 6.02
N GLN A 177 2.95 -1.54 4.85
CA GLN A 177 4.39 -1.32 4.75
C GLN A 177 4.64 0.19 4.67
N HIS A 178 4.79 0.89 5.76
CA HIS A 178 5.30 2.27 5.93
C HIS A 178 5.58 3.03 4.61
N THR A 179 4.66 2.93 3.66
CA THR A 179 4.78 3.58 2.38
C THR A 179 4.45 5.05 2.55
N PRO A 180 5.26 5.94 2.00
CA PRO A 180 5.00 7.35 2.04
C PRO A 180 3.72 7.68 1.27
N LEU A 181 3.23 8.88 1.47
CA LEU A 181 2.05 9.48 0.86
C LEU A 181 1.76 8.98 -0.55
N VAL A 182 0.53 8.52 -0.76
CA VAL A 182 0.04 8.11 -2.07
C VAL A 182 -0.42 9.36 -2.82
N PHE A 183 0.28 9.70 -3.89
CA PHE A 183 -0.16 10.72 -4.83
C PHE A 183 -0.85 10.05 -6.02
N ARG A 184 -2.16 10.25 -6.13
CA ARG A 184 -2.96 9.76 -7.26
C ARG A 184 -3.16 10.86 -8.28
N TYR A 185 -2.54 10.74 -9.44
CA TYR A 185 -2.80 11.67 -10.53
C TYR A 185 -4.19 11.40 -11.13
N GLY A 186 -5.06 12.40 -11.06
CA GLY A 186 -6.41 12.35 -11.66
C GLY A 186 -7.55 11.85 -10.77
N LYS A 187 -7.26 11.27 -9.59
CA LYS A 187 -8.28 10.97 -8.56
C LYS A 187 -7.76 11.36 -7.19
N LYS A 188 -8.45 12.25 -6.48
CA LYS A 188 -8.28 12.36 -5.03
C LYS A 188 -8.86 11.10 -4.41
N SER A 189 -8.06 10.35 -3.68
CA SER A 189 -8.57 9.32 -2.80
C SER A 189 -9.15 10.01 -1.58
N ASN A 190 -10.42 9.81 -1.30
CA ASN A 190 -11.08 10.39 -0.13
C ASN A 190 -10.50 9.86 1.21
N ASP A 191 -9.67 8.84 1.16
CA ASP A 191 -9.08 8.20 2.35
C ASP A 191 -7.70 8.78 2.72
N THR A 192 -7.12 9.68 1.91
CA THR A 192 -5.80 10.27 2.16
C THR A 192 -5.83 11.74 2.61
N ASP A 193 -7.01 12.32 2.78
CA ASP A 193 -7.17 13.75 3.15
C ASP A 193 -6.66 14.09 4.57
N ASN A 194 -6.16 13.13 5.35
CA ASN A 194 -5.72 13.33 6.73
C ASN A 194 -4.21 13.10 6.96
N ILE A 195 -3.40 13.01 5.91
CA ILE A 195 -1.94 12.94 6.11
C ILE A 195 -1.37 14.33 5.83
N PRO A 196 -0.92 15.07 6.86
CA PRO A 196 -0.32 16.38 6.68
C PRO A 196 0.94 16.26 5.82
N VAL A 197 0.99 17.01 4.72
CA VAL A 197 2.24 17.25 3.99
C VAL A 197 3.05 18.23 4.82
N GLU A 198 3.88 17.75 5.73
CA GLU A 198 4.90 18.58 6.33
C GLU A 198 6.06 18.73 5.35
N VAL A 199 6.16 19.91 4.78
CA VAL A 199 7.36 20.40 4.11
C VAL A 199 8.43 20.52 5.17
N SER A 200 9.51 19.75 5.03
CA SER A 200 10.62 19.70 5.96
C SER A 200 11.36 21.04 6.01
N GLY A 201 11.23 21.74 7.12
CA GLY A 201 12.13 22.80 7.53
C GLY A 201 12.70 22.44 8.90
N THR A 202 13.99 22.12 8.96
CA THR A 202 14.87 21.96 10.13
C THR A 202 14.61 20.80 11.13
N PRO A 203 15.66 20.16 11.69
CA PRO A 203 15.55 18.91 12.43
C PRO A 203 15.16 19.15 13.91
N ALA A 204 13.90 19.45 14.13
CA ALA A 204 13.27 19.20 15.40
C ALA A 204 12.46 17.91 15.21
N ALA A 205 12.66 16.91 16.09
CA ALA A 205 12.04 15.59 16.03
C ALA A 205 10.53 15.71 15.73
N SER A 206 10.15 15.42 14.50
CA SER A 206 8.77 15.60 14.02
C SER A 206 7.81 14.65 14.73
N PRO A 207 6.55 15.08 14.98
CA PRO A 207 5.50 14.23 15.56
C PRO A 207 5.31 12.91 14.82
N SER A 208 5.50 12.87 13.49
CA SER A 208 5.42 11.67 12.66
C SER A 208 6.46 10.61 13.00
N LEU A 209 7.67 10.98 13.44
CA LEU A 209 8.69 10.05 13.89
C LEU A 209 8.34 9.43 15.25
N ARG A 210 7.68 10.18 16.14
CA ARG A 210 7.17 9.67 17.42
C ARG A 210 6.00 8.70 17.20
N VAL A 211 5.09 9.00 16.29
CA VAL A 211 3.96 8.14 15.92
C VAL A 211 4.46 6.83 15.31
N ARG A 212 5.42 6.86 14.38
CA ARG A 212 6.01 5.65 13.77
C ARG A 212 6.75 4.77 14.77
N LYS A 213 7.54 5.36 15.67
CA LYS A 213 8.20 4.61 16.76
C LYS A 213 7.18 4.02 17.73
N GLY A 214 6.10 4.72 18.01
CA GLY A 214 5.01 4.23 18.84
C GLY A 214 4.28 3.03 18.20
N GLN A 215 3.96 3.09 16.91
CA GLN A 215 3.29 2.00 16.20
C GLN A 215 4.16 0.74 16.10
N SER A 216 5.46 0.86 15.87
CA SER A 216 6.38 -0.28 15.89
C SER A 216 6.40 -0.93 17.28
N ARG A 217 6.54 -0.12 18.33
CA ARG A 217 6.53 -0.59 19.72
C ARG A 217 5.20 -1.24 20.12
N TYR A 218 4.08 -0.62 19.74
CA TYR A 218 2.74 -1.19 19.94
C TYR A 218 2.62 -2.57 19.30
N ARG A 219 3.03 -2.69 18.02
CA ARG A 219 2.99 -3.96 17.30
C ARG A 219 3.86 -5.03 17.96
N GLU A 220 5.08 -4.69 18.38
CA GLU A 220 5.98 -5.62 19.07
C GLU A 220 5.36 -6.13 20.38
N GLN A 221 4.83 -5.24 21.20
CA GLN A 221 4.17 -5.59 22.45
C GLN A 221 2.88 -6.39 22.25
N LEU A 222 2.14 -6.10 21.19
CA LEU A 222 0.94 -6.88 20.85
C LEU A 222 1.30 -8.28 20.36
N LEU A 223 2.39 -8.45 19.58
CA LEU A 223 2.88 -9.75 19.13
C LEU A 223 3.32 -10.65 20.30
N GLU A 224 3.84 -10.08 21.38
CA GLU A 224 4.16 -10.84 22.60
C GLU A 224 2.93 -11.47 23.24
N GLN A 225 1.78 -10.81 23.14
CA GLN A 225 0.52 -11.23 23.76
C GLN A 225 -0.38 -12.03 22.79
N CYS A 226 -0.33 -11.72 21.51
CA CYS A 226 -1.15 -12.31 20.47
C CYS A 226 -0.27 -12.72 19.29
N ARG A 227 0.37 -13.90 19.36
CA ARG A 227 1.40 -14.35 18.41
C ARG A 227 0.87 -14.81 17.06
N PHE A 228 -0.44 -14.97 16.92
CA PHE A 228 -1.09 -15.50 15.72
C PHE A 228 -2.50 -14.94 15.57
N CYS A 229 -3.02 -15.01 14.35
CA CYS A 229 -4.42 -14.66 14.10
C CYS A 229 -5.34 -15.74 14.70
N PRO A 230 -6.29 -15.38 15.57
CA PRO A 230 -7.19 -16.33 16.22
C PRO A 230 -8.07 -17.16 15.27
N PHE A 231 -8.30 -16.68 14.05
CA PHE A 231 -9.10 -17.35 13.04
C PHE A 231 -8.31 -18.35 12.21
N THR A 232 -7.07 -18.01 11.84
CA THR A 232 -6.29 -18.75 10.86
C THR A 232 -5.11 -19.49 11.46
N MET A 233 -4.75 -19.16 12.71
CA MET A 233 -3.56 -19.64 13.41
C MET A 233 -2.23 -19.28 12.69
N VAL A 234 -2.27 -18.39 11.71
CA VAL A 234 -1.06 -17.86 11.06
C VAL A 234 -0.26 -17.07 12.08
N SER A 235 1.02 -17.40 12.20
CA SER A 235 2.00 -16.79 13.10
C SER A 235 3.14 -16.08 12.37
N ASP A 236 3.15 -16.12 11.04
CA ASP A 236 4.07 -15.31 10.24
C ASP A 236 3.71 -13.84 10.43
N ASP A 237 4.58 -13.12 11.12
CA ASP A 237 4.34 -11.72 11.51
C ASP A 237 4.18 -10.79 10.30
N ARG A 238 4.76 -11.14 9.15
CA ARG A 238 4.61 -10.42 7.88
C ARG A 238 3.18 -10.46 7.33
N LEU A 239 2.40 -11.47 7.74
CA LEU A 239 1.00 -11.68 7.33
C LEU A 239 -0.01 -11.25 8.40
N LEU A 240 0.46 -10.64 9.48
CA LEU A 240 -0.37 -10.19 10.58
C LEU A 240 -0.45 -8.67 10.65
N ILE A 241 -1.63 -8.16 10.96
CA ILE A 241 -1.90 -6.74 11.21
C ILE A 241 -2.18 -6.56 12.70
N ALA A 242 -1.54 -5.54 13.29
CA ALA A 242 -1.83 -5.09 14.66
C ALA A 242 -3.12 -4.24 14.65
N SER A 243 -4.25 -4.93 14.67
CA SER A 243 -5.59 -4.34 14.57
C SER A 243 -6.04 -3.76 15.90
N HIS A 244 -6.38 -2.47 15.94
CA HIS A 244 -6.92 -1.84 17.13
C HIS A 244 -8.37 -2.26 17.38
N ILE A 245 -8.72 -2.52 18.64
CA ILE A 245 -10.10 -2.81 19.06
C ILE A 245 -10.91 -1.52 19.07
N LYS A 246 -10.47 -0.52 19.84
CA LYS A 246 -10.98 0.85 19.76
C LYS A 246 -10.23 1.58 18.65
N PRO A 247 -10.92 2.14 17.64
CA PRO A 247 -10.25 2.73 16.48
C PRO A 247 -9.24 3.82 16.83
N TRP A 248 -8.08 3.81 16.19
CA TRP A 248 -6.99 4.76 16.39
C TRP A 248 -7.45 6.22 16.45
N ALA A 249 -8.37 6.62 15.57
CA ALA A 249 -8.84 8.00 15.45
C ALA A 249 -9.53 8.56 16.70
N VAL A 250 -10.08 7.66 17.55
CA VAL A 250 -10.82 8.04 18.77
C VAL A 250 -10.09 7.64 20.05
N CYS A 251 -8.87 7.11 19.93
CA CYS A 251 -8.02 6.75 21.06
C CYS A 251 -7.27 7.96 21.62
N SER A 252 -7.10 8.01 22.94
CA SER A 252 -6.07 8.83 23.58
C SER A 252 -4.66 8.34 23.20
N ASP A 253 -3.63 9.14 23.48
CA ASP A 253 -2.27 8.74 23.13
C ASP A 253 -1.80 7.49 23.89
N ASP A 254 -2.26 7.29 25.12
CA ASP A 254 -1.98 6.07 25.89
C ASP A 254 -2.72 4.85 25.31
N GLU A 255 -3.98 5.00 24.91
CA GLU A 255 -4.78 3.93 24.31
C GLU A 255 -4.25 3.47 22.95
N LYS A 256 -3.65 4.38 22.18
CA LYS A 256 -2.99 4.07 20.90
C LYS A 256 -1.81 3.13 21.04
N LEU A 257 -1.15 3.17 22.18
CA LEU A 257 0.05 2.38 22.46
C LEU A 257 -0.22 1.21 23.39
N ASP A 258 -1.44 1.06 23.87
CA ASP A 258 -1.81 -0.02 24.78
C ASP A 258 -1.96 -1.35 24.02
N PRO A 259 -1.09 -2.35 24.26
CA PRO A 259 -1.16 -3.65 23.58
C PRO A 259 -2.43 -4.45 23.93
N PHE A 260 -3.18 -4.06 24.96
CA PHE A 260 -4.50 -4.62 25.26
C PHE A 260 -5.60 -4.01 24.38
N ASN A 261 -5.34 -2.90 23.69
CA ASN A 261 -6.24 -2.36 22.68
C ASN A 261 -6.02 -2.99 21.31
N GLY A 262 -5.82 -4.29 21.20
CA GLY A 262 -5.60 -4.89 19.90
C GLY A 262 -5.60 -6.41 19.82
N TYR A 263 -5.71 -6.86 18.58
CA TYR A 263 -5.53 -8.25 18.15
C TYR A 263 -4.59 -8.33 16.95
N MET A 264 -3.81 -9.42 16.87
CA MET A 264 -3.09 -9.73 15.63
C MET A 264 -4.01 -10.50 14.69
N LEU A 265 -4.36 -9.88 13.57
CA LEU A 265 -5.29 -10.45 12.61
C LEU A 265 -4.63 -10.57 11.23
N THR A 266 -5.01 -11.58 10.45
CA THR A 266 -4.68 -11.59 9.02
C THR A 266 -5.52 -10.52 8.29
N PRO A 267 -5.08 -9.99 7.14
CA PRO A 267 -5.69 -8.83 6.47
C PRO A 267 -7.19 -8.93 6.26
N LEU A 268 -7.69 -10.12 5.93
CA LEU A 268 -9.13 -10.33 5.74
C LEU A 268 -9.92 -10.12 7.03
N TYR A 269 -9.45 -10.72 8.13
CA TYR A 269 -10.16 -10.63 9.42
C TYR A 269 -9.98 -9.26 10.07
N ASP A 270 -8.83 -8.62 9.87
CA ASP A 270 -8.62 -7.22 10.21
C ASP A 270 -9.66 -6.33 9.54
N LYS A 271 -9.84 -6.47 8.21
CA LYS A 271 -10.83 -5.69 7.46
C LYS A 271 -12.26 -5.92 7.93
N LEU A 272 -12.62 -7.19 8.22
CA LEU A 272 -13.96 -7.51 8.74
C LEU A 272 -14.20 -6.88 10.11
N PHE A 273 -13.21 -6.89 10.97
CA PHE A 273 -13.27 -6.34 12.31
C PHE A 273 -13.28 -4.80 12.28
N ASP A 274 -12.30 -4.19 11.61
CA ASP A 274 -12.19 -2.72 11.46
C ASP A 274 -13.44 -2.08 10.84
N LYS A 275 -14.09 -2.77 9.90
CA LYS A 275 -15.34 -2.31 9.27
C LYS A 275 -16.60 -2.66 10.04
N GLY A 276 -16.48 -3.31 11.19
CA GLY A 276 -17.60 -3.68 12.05
C GLY A 276 -18.50 -4.77 11.47
N PHE A 277 -17.99 -5.59 10.55
CA PHE A 277 -18.74 -6.75 10.06
C PHE A 277 -18.66 -7.97 10.97
N ILE A 278 -17.66 -8.00 11.84
CA ILE A 278 -17.55 -8.97 12.92
C ILE A 278 -17.20 -8.24 14.22
N THR A 279 -17.62 -8.84 15.35
CA THR A 279 -17.12 -8.49 16.67
C THR A 279 -17.05 -9.77 17.52
N PHE A 280 -16.66 -9.64 18.78
CA PHE A 280 -16.52 -10.78 19.68
C PHE A 280 -17.35 -10.57 20.94
N THR A 281 -17.68 -11.67 21.61
CA THR A 281 -18.14 -11.64 23.00
C THR A 281 -16.94 -11.74 23.95
N GLU A 282 -17.13 -11.38 25.22
CA GLU A 282 -16.15 -11.61 26.29
C GLU A 282 -15.84 -13.11 26.48
N THR A 283 -16.78 -13.96 26.10
CA THR A 283 -16.65 -15.43 26.11
C THR A 283 -15.98 -15.97 24.83
N ARG A 284 -15.34 -15.10 24.01
CA ARG A 284 -14.56 -15.44 22.80
C ARG A 284 -15.38 -16.00 21.64
N HIS A 285 -16.66 -15.66 21.55
CA HIS A 285 -17.49 -16.05 20.42
C HIS A 285 -17.56 -14.95 19.39
N VAL A 286 -17.55 -15.32 18.12
CA VAL A 286 -17.67 -14.39 16.97
C VAL A 286 -19.14 -14.01 16.80
N ILE A 287 -19.39 -12.73 16.66
CA ILE A 287 -20.68 -12.18 16.26
C ILE A 287 -20.54 -11.63 14.85
N LEU A 288 -21.41 -12.09 13.95
CA LEU A 288 -21.47 -11.62 12.58
C LEU A 288 -22.51 -10.51 12.43
N SER A 289 -22.17 -9.47 11.72
CA SER A 289 -23.08 -8.41 11.35
C SER A 289 -24.14 -8.91 10.35
N GLU A 290 -25.37 -8.48 10.52
CA GLU A 290 -26.45 -8.70 9.55
C GLU A 290 -26.21 -8.00 8.18
N PHE A 291 -25.30 -7.01 8.15
CA PHE A 291 -24.85 -6.38 6.91
C PHE A 291 -23.82 -7.21 6.13
N LEU A 292 -23.31 -8.29 6.70
CA LEU A 292 -22.49 -9.27 6.00
C LEU A 292 -23.39 -10.36 5.42
N SER A 293 -23.47 -10.46 4.09
CA SER A 293 -24.41 -11.39 3.44
C SER A 293 -24.15 -12.85 3.82
N PRO A 294 -25.20 -13.69 3.92
CA PRO A 294 -25.05 -15.13 4.17
C PRO A 294 -24.16 -15.85 3.16
N LEU A 295 -24.11 -15.40 1.93
CA LEU A 295 -23.22 -15.93 0.91
C LEU A 295 -21.75 -15.65 1.26
N THR A 296 -21.46 -14.40 1.64
CA THR A 296 -20.09 -13.96 1.98
C THR A 296 -19.54 -14.71 3.19
N TRP A 297 -20.27 -14.75 4.30
CA TRP A 297 -19.73 -15.41 5.49
C TRP A 297 -19.59 -16.94 5.32
N ARG A 298 -20.45 -17.59 4.47
CA ARG A 298 -20.25 -18.99 4.07
C ARG A 298 -18.98 -19.20 3.28
N GLN A 299 -18.71 -18.33 2.29
CA GLN A 299 -17.46 -18.36 1.50
C GLN A 299 -16.22 -18.18 2.37
N LEU A 300 -16.32 -17.32 3.38
CA LEU A 300 -15.25 -17.06 4.36
C LEU A 300 -15.17 -18.14 5.45
N LYS A 301 -16.05 -19.15 5.42
CA LYS A 301 -16.18 -20.19 6.45
C LYS A 301 -16.40 -19.64 7.86
N LEU A 302 -17.02 -18.47 7.96
CA LEU A 302 -17.43 -17.88 9.22
C LEU A 302 -18.77 -18.45 9.67
N LYS A 303 -18.96 -18.54 10.97
CA LYS A 303 -20.24 -18.91 11.61
C LYS A 303 -20.49 -17.93 12.75
N SER A 304 -21.74 -17.48 12.89
CA SER A 304 -22.13 -16.77 14.10
C SER A 304 -21.98 -17.70 15.30
N ASN A 305 -21.61 -17.13 16.42
CA ASN A 305 -21.37 -17.86 17.67
C ASN A 305 -20.22 -18.90 17.60
N MET A 306 -19.29 -18.74 16.63
CA MET A 306 -18.09 -19.56 16.53
C MET A 306 -17.14 -19.23 17.69
N TYR A 307 -16.80 -20.24 18.49
CA TYR A 307 -15.84 -20.09 19.59
C TYR A 307 -14.39 -20.06 19.08
N LEU A 308 -13.63 -19.04 19.53
CA LEU A 308 -12.20 -18.86 19.21
C LEU A 308 -11.36 -19.05 20.48
N PRO A 309 -10.90 -20.26 20.80
CA PRO A 309 -10.17 -20.53 22.05
C PRO A 309 -8.88 -19.71 22.16
N SER A 310 -8.29 -19.36 21.02
CA SER A 310 -7.04 -18.64 20.92
C SER A 310 -7.17 -17.11 20.90
N LEU A 311 -8.39 -16.58 20.98
CA LEU A 311 -8.61 -15.12 21.04
C LEU A 311 -8.18 -14.62 22.44
N PRO A 312 -7.17 -13.74 22.56
CA PRO A 312 -6.82 -13.16 23.84
C PRO A 312 -8.01 -12.37 24.41
N MET A 313 -8.36 -12.63 25.67
CA MET A 313 -9.43 -11.93 26.35
C MET A 313 -9.08 -11.73 27.83
N ASP A 314 -9.17 -10.51 28.28
CA ASP A 314 -8.93 -10.02 29.64
C ASP A 314 -9.80 -8.78 29.87
N ASP A 315 -9.90 -8.31 31.10
CA ASP A 315 -10.77 -7.19 31.50
C ASP A 315 -10.45 -5.90 30.74
N ARG A 316 -9.17 -5.65 30.42
CA ARG A 316 -8.76 -4.46 29.66
C ARG A 316 -9.22 -4.53 28.21
N ARG A 317 -9.06 -5.70 27.57
CA ARG A 317 -9.56 -5.93 26.20
C ARG A 317 -11.07 -5.88 26.16
N ALA A 318 -11.75 -6.41 27.18
CA ALA A 318 -13.20 -6.36 27.27
C ALA A 318 -13.73 -4.92 27.27
N ALA A 319 -13.08 -4.00 27.97
CA ALA A 319 -13.45 -2.58 27.97
C ALA A 319 -13.32 -1.93 26.58
N TYR A 320 -12.24 -2.22 25.84
CA TYR A 320 -12.09 -1.75 24.46
C TYR A 320 -13.10 -2.42 23.52
N LEU A 321 -13.34 -3.71 23.73
CA LEU A 321 -14.30 -4.48 22.94
C LEU A 321 -15.73 -3.96 23.11
N GLN A 322 -16.10 -3.54 24.30
CA GLN A 322 -17.39 -2.89 24.54
C GLN A 322 -17.56 -1.61 23.70
N PHE A 323 -16.51 -0.80 23.58
CA PHE A 323 -16.53 0.35 22.69
C PHE A 323 -16.73 -0.08 21.23
N HIS A 324 -16.00 -1.12 20.76
CA HIS A 324 -16.14 -1.65 19.41
C HIS A 324 -17.56 -2.13 19.13
N GLN A 325 -18.17 -2.87 20.06
CA GLN A 325 -19.53 -3.38 19.96
C GLN A 325 -20.57 -2.25 19.85
N GLN A 326 -20.36 -1.14 20.57
CA GLN A 326 -21.31 -0.03 20.62
C GLN A 326 -21.14 0.97 19.47
N SER A 327 -19.90 1.18 19.00
CA SER A 327 -19.56 2.31 18.13
C SER A 327 -19.03 1.92 16.74
N VAL A 328 -18.54 0.70 16.58
CA VAL A 328 -17.94 0.21 15.33
C VAL A 328 -18.78 -0.89 14.69
N PHE A 329 -19.22 -1.85 15.50
CA PHE A 329 -19.97 -3.00 15.03
C PHE A 329 -21.27 -2.57 14.36
N LYS A 330 -21.54 -3.12 13.19
CA LYS A 330 -22.74 -2.87 12.39
C LYS A 330 -23.77 -3.95 12.69
N GLY A 331 -24.73 -3.65 13.53
CA GLY A 331 -25.79 -4.58 13.92
C GLY A 331 -26.27 -4.38 15.34
N SER A 332 -27.29 -5.10 15.72
CA SER A 332 -27.85 -5.06 17.07
C SER A 332 -27.16 -6.09 17.96
N PHE A 333 -26.29 -5.63 18.85
CA PHE A 333 -25.62 -6.51 19.82
C PHE A 333 -26.61 -7.12 20.85
N SER A 334 -27.67 -6.40 21.18
CA SER A 334 -28.66 -6.81 22.19
C SER A 334 -29.56 -7.95 21.76
N SER A 335 -29.77 -8.16 20.45
CA SER A 335 -30.63 -9.24 19.94
C SER A 335 -29.97 -10.61 19.93
N LEU A 336 -28.64 -10.67 20.04
CA LEU A 336 -27.84 -11.90 19.88
C LEU A 336 -27.45 -12.57 21.22
N LEU A 337 -27.70 -11.89 22.35
CA LEU A 337 -27.50 -12.45 23.70
C LEU A 337 -28.76 -13.13 24.26
N ALA A 338 -29.84 -13.13 23.49
CA ALA A 338 -31.16 -13.66 23.92
C ALA A 338 -31.47 -15.06 23.38
N GLU A 339 -30.54 -15.71 22.68
CA GLU A 339 -30.56 -17.13 22.29
C GLU A 339 -29.39 -17.86 22.97
#